data_d3403e317a6a4a51eaa551a2d41e278a
#
_entry.id   d3403e317a6a4a51eaa551a2d41e278a
#
_cell.length_a   1.000
_cell.length_b   1.000
_cell.length_c   1.000
_cell.angle_alpha   90.00
_cell.angle_beta   90.00
_cell.angle_gamma   90.00
#
_symmetry.space_group_name_H-M   'P 1'
#
loop_
_entity.id
_entity.type
_entity.pdbx_description
1 polymer ?
#
loop_
_entity_poly.entity_id
_entity_poly.type
_entity_poly.pdbx_seq_one_letter_code
_entity_poly.pdbx_strand_id
1 'polypeptide(L)'
;MQAFFIGTNSKYIHTALGVRYVTEYCRAYGIFAHMLEATVNEPVLSVLTRITEQIDACDGGDNETILIGLEVHIWNRQFVFELGELLRKVLPDCFLMLGGPEVMFHPVKIFDEARFADFIVCGEGEEAVAELLLRLTGYE
;
A
#
# COMPACT_ATOMS: atom_id res chain seq x y z
N MET A 1 1.42 14.44 4.67
CA MET A 1 1.58 13.13 4.03
C MET A 1 1.37 12.00 5.03
N GLN A 2 0.51 11.09 4.72
CA GLN A 2 0.32 9.86 5.48
C GLN A 2 0.42 8.66 4.55
N ALA A 3 1.01 7.59 5.05
CA ALA A 3 1.16 6.35 4.31
C ALA A 3 0.45 5.21 5.03
N PHE A 4 -0.26 4.38 4.26
CA PHE A 4 -0.98 3.22 4.77
C PHE A 4 -0.48 2.00 4.02
N PHE A 5 0.15 1.07 4.72
CA PHE A 5 0.70 -0.14 4.12
C PHE A 5 -0.19 -1.33 4.45
N ILE A 6 -0.66 -1.99 3.42
CA ILE A 6 -1.65 -3.07 3.52
C ILE A 6 -0.99 -4.40 3.24
N GLY A 7 -0.99 -5.28 4.23
CA GLY A 7 -0.53 -6.66 4.07
C GLY A 7 -1.73 -7.59 4.01
N THR A 8 -1.86 -8.34 2.92
CA THR A 8 -2.97 -9.29 2.74
C THR A 8 -2.44 -10.70 2.88
N ASN A 9 -2.76 -11.34 3.99
CA ASN A 9 -2.27 -12.66 4.37
C ASN A 9 -3.16 -13.78 3.83
N SER A 10 -2.58 -14.97 3.67
CA SER A 10 -3.33 -16.17 3.28
C SER A 10 -4.12 -16.77 4.44
N LYS A 11 -3.63 -16.55 5.67
CA LYS A 11 -4.22 -17.07 6.92
C LYS A 11 -4.14 -16.03 8.03
N TYR A 12 -5.04 -16.12 9.00
CA TYR A 12 -5.11 -15.20 10.13
C TYR A 12 -3.85 -15.18 11.01
N ILE A 13 -3.15 -16.31 11.09
CA ILE A 13 -1.98 -16.47 11.98
C ILE A 13 -0.68 -15.94 11.38
N HIS A 14 -0.68 -15.52 10.11
CA HIS A 14 0.52 -15.01 9.46
C HIS A 14 0.58 -13.49 9.56
N THR A 15 1.75 -12.98 9.91
CA THR A 15 2.04 -11.55 9.97
C THR A 15 2.70 -11.12 8.67
N ALA A 16 2.27 -9.98 8.11
CA ALA A 16 2.89 -9.40 6.93
C ALA A 16 4.20 -8.69 7.32
N LEU A 17 5.29 -9.44 7.45
CA LEU A 17 6.58 -8.93 7.93
C LEU A 17 7.14 -7.83 7.04
N GLY A 18 7.04 -7.99 5.70
CA GLY A 18 7.52 -6.97 4.77
C GLY A 18 6.83 -5.63 4.97
N VAL A 19 5.53 -5.65 5.13
CA VAL A 19 4.73 -4.44 5.39
C VAL A 19 5.13 -3.84 6.75
N ARG A 20 5.33 -4.67 7.76
CA ARG A 20 5.75 -4.19 9.08
C ARG A 20 7.10 -3.49 9.01
N TYR A 21 8.08 -4.08 8.33
CA TYR A 21 9.42 -3.47 8.21
C TYR A 21 9.37 -2.14 7.48
N VAL A 22 8.63 -2.06 6.38
CA VAL A 22 8.47 -0.80 5.64
C VAL A 22 7.82 0.26 6.52
N THR A 23 6.77 -0.09 7.25
CA THR A 23 6.05 0.83 8.13
C THR A 23 6.98 1.38 9.22
N GLU A 24 7.70 0.50 9.92
CA GLU A 24 8.61 0.91 10.99
C GLU A 24 9.79 1.73 10.46
N TYR A 25 10.31 1.37 9.29
CA TYR A 25 11.39 2.11 8.65
C TYR A 25 10.93 3.55 8.33
N CYS A 26 9.76 3.70 7.75
CA CYS A 26 9.19 5.01 7.42
C CYS A 26 8.97 5.86 8.69
N ARG A 27 8.47 5.25 9.76
CA ARG A 27 8.29 5.93 11.04
C ARG A 27 9.60 6.44 11.60
N ALA A 28 10.68 5.69 11.44
CA ALA A 28 12.01 6.10 11.90
C ALA A 28 12.51 7.37 11.19
N TYR A 29 12.00 7.65 9.99
CA TYR A 29 12.32 8.86 9.23
C TYR A 29 11.28 9.98 9.44
N GLY A 30 10.40 9.85 10.42
CA GLY A 30 9.43 10.89 10.74
C GLY A 30 8.20 10.91 9.84
N ILE A 31 7.95 9.86 9.08
CA ILE A 31 6.78 9.74 8.21
C ILE A 31 5.62 9.15 9.02
N PHE A 32 4.43 9.75 8.89
CA PHE A 32 3.22 9.21 9.49
C PHE A 32 2.80 7.97 8.69
N ALA A 33 3.20 6.80 9.18
CA ALA A 33 2.96 5.52 8.52
C ALA A 33 2.08 4.61 9.39
N HIS A 34 1.14 3.96 8.74
CA HIS A 34 0.18 3.06 9.37
C HIS A 34 0.20 1.71 8.66
N MET A 35 -0.05 0.65 9.40
CA MET A 35 -0.11 -0.69 8.86
C MET A 35 -1.50 -1.27 9.06
N LEU A 36 -2.02 -1.95 8.05
CA LEU A 36 -3.26 -2.68 8.14
C LEU A 36 -3.05 -4.09 7.60
N GLU A 37 -3.51 -5.08 8.34
CA GLU A 37 -3.46 -6.47 7.92
C GLU A 37 -4.86 -6.97 7.58
N ALA A 38 -4.96 -7.73 6.51
CA ALA A 38 -6.18 -8.38 6.06
C ALA A 38 -5.86 -9.81 5.62
N THR A 39 -6.88 -10.59 5.30
CA THR A 39 -6.69 -11.91 4.70
C THR A 39 -7.47 -12.01 3.41
N VAL A 40 -7.02 -12.89 2.50
CA VAL A 40 -7.71 -13.15 1.23
C VAL A 40 -9.08 -13.79 1.43
N ASN A 41 -9.36 -14.27 2.64
CA ASN A 41 -10.64 -14.89 2.99
C ASN A 41 -11.72 -13.86 3.37
N GLU A 42 -11.33 -12.61 3.63
CA GLU A 42 -12.28 -11.54 3.88
C GLU A 42 -12.88 -11.05 2.55
N PRO A 43 -14.14 -10.61 2.54
CA PRO A 43 -14.67 -9.93 1.36
C PRO A 43 -13.86 -8.66 1.06
N VAL A 44 -13.55 -8.45 -0.21
CA VAL A 44 -12.73 -7.29 -0.62
C VAL A 44 -13.38 -5.96 -0.19
N LEU A 45 -14.70 -5.87 -0.21
CA LEU A 45 -15.41 -4.66 0.22
C LEU A 45 -15.25 -4.39 1.72
N SER A 46 -15.15 -5.45 2.53
CA SER A 46 -14.89 -5.28 3.97
C SER A 46 -13.51 -4.69 4.22
N VAL A 47 -12.51 -5.15 3.47
CA VAL A 47 -11.15 -4.63 3.57
C VAL A 47 -11.10 -3.18 3.08
N LEU A 48 -11.78 -2.88 1.98
CA LEU A 48 -11.89 -1.51 1.47
C LEU A 48 -12.48 -0.57 2.52
N THR A 49 -13.56 -1.00 3.19
CA THR A 49 -14.20 -0.21 4.24
C THR A 49 -13.25 0.05 5.40
N ARG A 50 -12.51 -0.95 5.85
CA ARG A 50 -11.54 -0.80 6.94
C ARG A 50 -10.44 0.20 6.57
N ILE A 51 -9.97 0.16 5.32
CA ILE A 51 -8.95 1.10 4.84
C ILE A 51 -9.49 2.53 4.85
N THR A 52 -10.67 2.76 4.30
CA THR A 52 -11.27 4.11 4.25
C THR A 52 -11.58 4.64 5.63
N GLU A 53 -12.06 3.79 6.55
CA GLU A 53 -12.29 4.18 7.94
C GLU A 53 -11.00 4.56 8.65
N GLN A 54 -9.92 3.82 8.42
CA GLN A 54 -8.63 4.14 9.03
C GLN A 54 -8.07 5.46 8.50
N ILE A 55 -8.21 5.72 7.20
CA ILE A 55 -7.80 6.98 6.59
C ILE A 55 -8.58 8.14 7.22
N ASP A 56 -9.88 8.00 7.35
CA ASP A 56 -10.72 9.03 7.95
C ASP A 56 -10.36 9.29 9.42
N ALA A 57 -10.05 8.24 10.17
CA ALA A 57 -9.65 8.35 11.58
C ALA A 57 -8.28 9.03 11.76
N CYS A 58 -7.44 8.97 10.74
CA CYS A 58 -6.09 9.57 10.77
C CYS A 58 -6.02 10.88 9.97
N ASP A 59 -7.17 11.51 9.71
CA ASP A 59 -7.28 12.67 8.86
C ASP A 59 -6.40 13.84 9.37
N GLY A 60 -5.52 14.32 8.49
CA GLY A 60 -4.66 15.48 8.73
C GLY A 60 -5.15 16.76 8.07
N GLY A 61 -6.38 16.77 7.55
CA GLY A 61 -6.96 17.92 6.88
C GLY A 61 -7.27 17.66 5.40
N ASP A 62 -7.99 18.59 4.78
CA ASP A 62 -8.54 18.44 3.42
C ASP A 62 -7.50 18.29 2.30
N ASN A 63 -6.25 18.69 2.56
CA ASN A 63 -5.17 18.67 1.58
C ASN A 63 -4.08 17.65 1.90
N GLU A 64 -4.38 16.68 2.76
CA GLU A 64 -3.40 15.67 3.14
C GLU A 64 -3.13 14.73 1.96
N THR A 65 -1.86 14.58 1.61
CA THR A 65 -1.44 13.60 0.61
C THR A 65 -1.43 12.21 1.23
N ILE A 66 -2.07 11.27 0.57
CA ILE A 66 -2.20 9.89 1.07
C ILE A 66 -1.56 8.95 0.07
N LEU A 67 -0.68 8.07 0.56
CA LEU A 67 -0.13 6.97 -0.20
C LEU A 67 -0.60 5.66 0.42
N ILE A 68 -1.10 4.75 -0.42
CA ILE A 68 -1.49 3.40 -0.01
C ILE A 68 -0.57 2.41 -0.71
N GLY A 69 0.17 1.65 0.09
CA GLY A 69 1.06 0.60 -0.40
C GLY A 69 0.44 -0.78 -0.23
N LEU A 70 0.43 -1.56 -1.30
CA LEU A 70 -0.13 -2.90 -1.33
C LEU A 70 0.98 -3.91 -1.60
N GLU A 71 1.11 -4.91 -0.73
CA GLU A 71 2.08 -6.00 -0.92
C GLU A 71 1.45 -7.11 -1.75
N VAL A 72 2.11 -7.49 -2.85
CA VAL A 72 1.60 -8.48 -3.79
C VAL A 72 2.45 -9.74 -3.77
N HIS A 73 1.81 -10.86 -3.48
CA HIS A 73 2.35 -12.20 -3.59
C HIS A 73 1.54 -12.98 -4.62
N ILE A 74 2.08 -14.11 -5.08
CA ILE A 74 1.39 -14.95 -6.07
C ILE A 74 0.00 -15.40 -5.57
N TRP A 75 -0.11 -15.67 -4.27
CA TRP A 75 -1.34 -16.20 -3.66
C TRP A 75 -2.38 -15.12 -3.33
N ASN A 76 -2.02 -13.83 -3.32
CA ASN A 76 -2.97 -12.75 -3.05
C ASN A 76 -3.17 -11.80 -4.22
N ARG A 77 -2.52 -12.05 -5.35
CA ARG A 77 -2.49 -11.13 -6.49
C ARG A 77 -3.87 -10.71 -6.97
N GLN A 78 -4.77 -11.66 -7.17
CA GLN A 78 -6.13 -11.36 -7.64
C GLN A 78 -6.88 -10.47 -6.66
N PHE A 79 -6.82 -10.81 -5.38
CA PHE A 79 -7.45 -10.03 -4.31
C PHE A 79 -6.90 -8.59 -4.27
N VAL A 80 -5.58 -8.45 -4.29
CA VAL A 80 -4.92 -7.14 -4.19
C VAL A 80 -5.22 -6.29 -5.41
N PHE A 81 -5.26 -6.87 -6.61
CA PHE A 81 -5.56 -6.11 -7.81
C PHE A 81 -7.02 -5.64 -7.82
N GLU A 82 -7.95 -6.47 -7.37
CA GLU A 82 -9.35 -6.07 -7.21
C GLU A 82 -9.49 -4.95 -6.19
N LEU A 83 -8.82 -5.07 -5.05
CA LEU A 83 -8.79 -4.02 -4.03
C LEU A 83 -8.21 -2.71 -4.58
N GLY A 84 -7.13 -2.78 -5.34
CA GLY A 84 -6.50 -1.61 -5.96
C GLY A 84 -7.43 -0.88 -6.92
N GLU A 85 -8.15 -1.62 -7.75
CA GLU A 85 -9.15 -1.05 -8.65
C GLU A 85 -10.25 -0.31 -7.89
N LEU A 86 -10.73 -0.89 -6.80
CA LEU A 86 -11.75 -0.28 -5.96
C LEU A 86 -11.22 0.97 -5.23
N LEU A 87 -10.00 0.89 -4.71
CA LEU A 87 -9.35 2.03 -4.06
C LEU A 87 -9.21 3.22 -5.01
N ARG A 88 -8.83 2.97 -6.26
CA ARG A 88 -8.72 4.03 -7.27
C ARG A 88 -10.05 4.71 -7.53
N LYS A 89 -11.15 3.98 -7.51
CA LYS A 89 -12.50 4.53 -7.72
C LYS A 89 -12.97 5.36 -6.53
N VAL A 90 -12.69 4.88 -5.31
CA VAL A 90 -13.18 5.52 -4.07
C VAL A 90 -12.29 6.67 -3.65
N LEU A 91 -10.98 6.57 -3.88
CA LEU A 91 -9.98 7.55 -3.49
C LEU A 91 -9.15 7.97 -4.70
N PRO A 92 -9.74 8.71 -5.65
CA PRO A 92 -9.09 9.01 -6.93
C PRO A 92 -7.82 9.84 -6.81
N ASP A 93 -7.66 10.60 -5.74
CA ASP A 93 -6.52 11.50 -5.56
C ASP A 93 -5.37 10.90 -4.75
N CYS A 94 -5.53 9.68 -4.22
CA CYS A 94 -4.44 9.03 -3.48
C CYS A 94 -3.39 8.47 -4.43
N PHE A 95 -2.17 8.29 -3.90
CA PHE A 95 -1.13 7.52 -4.59
C PHE A 95 -1.27 6.06 -4.23
N LEU A 96 -1.23 5.18 -5.23
CA LEU A 96 -1.28 3.73 -5.04
C LEU A 96 0.05 3.13 -5.49
N MET A 97 0.66 2.36 -4.60
CA MET A 97 1.96 1.75 -4.80
C MET A 97 1.85 0.23 -4.63
N LEU A 98 2.49 -0.51 -5.51
CA LEU A 98 2.62 -1.95 -5.39
C LEU A 98 4.06 -2.32 -5.04
N GLY A 99 4.21 -3.32 -4.22
CA GLY A 99 5.50 -3.92 -3.89
C GLY A 99 5.34 -5.41 -3.67
N GLY A 100 6.43 -6.09 -3.38
CA GLY A 100 6.42 -7.51 -3.09
C GLY A 100 6.92 -8.37 -4.24
N PRO A 101 7.07 -9.70 -3.99
CA PRO A 101 7.74 -10.60 -4.93
C PRO A 101 7.07 -10.71 -6.30
N GLU A 102 5.74 -10.58 -6.35
CA GLU A 102 4.98 -10.82 -7.59
C GLU A 102 5.15 -9.68 -8.61
N VAL A 103 5.51 -8.48 -8.18
CA VAL A 103 5.55 -7.31 -9.05
C VAL A 103 6.97 -6.82 -9.36
N MET A 104 7.98 -7.30 -8.63
CA MET A 104 9.32 -6.74 -8.69
C MET A 104 10.11 -7.10 -9.96
N PHE A 105 9.81 -8.21 -10.63
CA PHE A 105 10.63 -8.70 -11.74
C PHE A 105 10.19 -8.19 -13.12
N HIS A 106 8.92 -7.82 -13.28
CA HIS A 106 8.36 -7.37 -14.56
C HIS A 106 7.45 -6.16 -14.37
N PRO A 107 7.99 -5.02 -13.88
CA PRO A 107 7.14 -3.88 -13.52
C PRO A 107 6.34 -3.30 -14.68
N VAL A 108 6.90 -3.26 -15.88
CA VAL A 108 6.18 -2.73 -17.06
C VAL A 108 4.94 -3.56 -17.34
N LYS A 109 5.07 -4.89 -17.31
CA LYS A 109 3.94 -5.79 -17.51
C LYS A 109 2.89 -5.63 -16.41
N ILE A 110 3.35 -5.44 -15.17
CA ILE A 110 2.44 -5.23 -14.04
C ILE A 110 1.67 -3.92 -14.19
N PHE A 111 2.29 -2.84 -14.65
CA PHE A 111 1.57 -1.59 -14.92
C PHE A 111 0.47 -1.76 -15.98
N ASP A 112 0.70 -2.61 -16.99
CA ASP A 112 -0.32 -2.89 -17.99
C ASP A 112 -1.54 -3.63 -17.39
N GLU A 113 -1.31 -4.47 -16.41
CA GLU A 113 -2.35 -5.24 -15.72
C GLU A 113 -2.99 -4.47 -14.57
N ALA A 114 -2.21 -3.64 -13.88
CA ALA A 114 -2.62 -2.87 -12.71
C ALA A 114 -2.55 -1.37 -13.01
N ARG A 115 -3.44 -0.88 -13.84
CA ARG A 115 -3.46 0.53 -14.27
C ARG A 115 -3.82 1.50 -13.16
N PHE A 116 -4.35 1.01 -12.05
CA PHE A 116 -4.62 1.82 -10.87
C PHE A 116 -3.34 2.28 -10.16
N ALA A 117 -2.22 1.57 -10.37
CA ALA A 117 -0.98 1.83 -9.63
C ALA A 117 -0.21 3.02 -10.20
N ASP A 118 0.29 3.87 -9.32
CA ASP A 118 1.16 4.99 -9.67
C ASP A 118 2.63 4.61 -9.56
N PHE A 119 2.97 3.72 -8.64
CA PHE A 119 4.35 3.31 -8.38
C PHE A 119 4.46 1.81 -8.18
N ILE A 120 5.57 1.24 -8.61
CA ILE A 120 5.95 -0.14 -8.30
C ILE A 120 7.35 -0.11 -7.69
N VAL A 121 7.49 -0.68 -6.49
CA VAL A 121 8.78 -0.79 -5.81
C VAL A 121 9.38 -2.15 -6.12
N CYS A 122 10.58 -2.15 -6.68
CA CYS A 122 11.31 -3.36 -7.02
C CYS A 122 12.42 -3.59 -6.01
N GLY A 123 12.51 -4.82 -5.49
CA GLY A 123 13.52 -5.20 -4.50
C GLY A 123 13.08 -4.92 -3.07
N GLU A 124 14.06 -4.72 -2.17
CA GLU A 124 13.78 -4.38 -0.79
C GLU A 124 13.19 -2.97 -0.70
N GLY A 125 12.02 -2.87 -0.07
CA GLY A 125 11.20 -1.67 -0.18
C GLY A 125 11.48 -0.56 0.82
N GLU A 126 12.13 -0.86 1.93
CA GLU A 126 12.20 0.07 3.07
C GLU A 126 12.80 1.42 2.69
N GLU A 127 14.00 1.41 2.14
CA GLU A 127 14.70 2.64 1.78
C GLU A 127 14.04 3.35 0.59
N ALA A 128 13.66 2.60 -0.43
CA ALA A 128 13.03 3.16 -1.63
C ALA A 128 11.70 3.81 -1.30
N VAL A 129 10.88 3.19 -0.47
CA VAL A 129 9.58 3.74 -0.05
C VAL A 129 9.76 5.00 0.78
N ALA A 130 10.66 4.98 1.75
CA ALA A 130 10.93 6.16 2.58
C ALA A 130 11.40 7.33 1.73
N GLU A 131 12.33 7.10 0.79
CA GLU A 131 12.81 8.12 -0.13
C GLU A 131 11.68 8.68 -1.00
N LEU A 132 10.84 7.82 -1.55
CA LEU A 132 9.69 8.23 -2.36
C LEU A 132 8.75 9.14 -1.55
N LEU A 133 8.42 8.74 -0.33
CA LEU A 133 7.52 9.52 0.53
C LEU A 133 8.11 10.89 0.88
N LEU A 134 9.40 10.94 1.18
CA LEU A 134 10.07 12.21 1.46
C LEU A 134 10.05 13.14 0.24
N ARG A 135 10.25 12.60 -0.96
CA ARG A 135 10.18 13.38 -2.20
C ARG A 135 8.77 13.88 -2.49
N LEU A 136 7.76 13.06 -2.24
CA LEU A 136 6.35 13.45 -2.43
C LEU A 136 5.92 14.55 -1.47
N THR A 137 6.57 14.66 -0.31
CA THR A 137 6.28 15.74 0.65
C THR A 137 7.07 17.01 0.37
N GLY A 138 7.93 17.02 -0.65
CA GLY A 138 8.79 18.16 -0.95
C GLY A 138 10.07 18.22 -0.11
N TYR A 139 10.35 17.20 0.68
CA TYR A 139 11.63 17.05 1.38
C TYR A 139 12.65 16.47 0.42
N GLU A 140 13.72 17.17 0.25
CA GLU A 140 14.87 16.67 -0.52
C GLU A 140 15.94 16.12 0.41
#